data_6257ea2142c7cb3c9a4a8a21334d1b84
#
_entry.id   6257ea2142c7cb3c9a4a8a21334d1b84
#
_cell.length_a   1.000
_cell.length_b   1.000
_cell.length_c   1.000
_cell.angle_alpha   90.00
_cell.angle_beta   90.00
_cell.angle_gamma   90.00
#
_symmetry.space_group_name_H-M   'P 1'
#
loop_
_entity.id
_entity.type
_entity.pdbx_description
1 polymer ?
#
loop_
_entity_poly.entity_id
_entity_poly.type
_entity_poly.pdbx_seq_one_letter_code
_entity_poly.pdbx_strand_id
1 'polypeptide(L)'
;ADTHHECALTVTEGVENQPVVNPYFVRKKKRALTTEEYELLVNAGVDSMTMFQETYNPELYAWLHPVGPKHDYGFRLNAPQRAAEGGIRSIGVGALLGLESFEQDAFATGLHAWWLQRRYPGVDVSVSIPRICPHEGNFDVQHAVDDRHLVQYVTAMRCFLPRVGITCSSRESAFMRD
;
A
#
# COMPACT_ATOMS: atom_id res chain seq x y z
N ALA A 1 4.36 -7.84 17.81
CA ALA A 1 3.20 -6.95 17.81
C ALA A 1 2.64 -6.92 16.38
N ASP A 2 1.47 -7.54 16.19
CA ASP A 2 0.81 -7.56 14.88
C ASP A 2 0.24 -6.18 14.59
N THR A 3 1.00 -5.35 13.91
CA THR A 3 0.46 -4.13 13.30
C THR A 3 -0.39 -4.56 12.11
N HIS A 4 -1.70 -4.56 12.29
CA HIS A 4 -2.68 -4.94 11.29
C HIS A 4 -2.81 -3.86 10.20
N HIS A 5 -1.84 -3.76 9.30
CA HIS A 5 -2.00 -3.06 8.03
C HIS A 5 -2.31 -4.10 6.96
N GLU A 6 -3.55 -4.11 6.54
CA GLU A 6 -4.09 -5.12 5.62
C GLU A 6 -3.78 -4.74 4.17
N CYS A 7 -3.30 -5.71 3.39
CA CYS A 7 -3.45 -5.65 1.94
C CYS A 7 -4.95 -5.71 1.65
N ALA A 8 -5.52 -4.64 1.13
CA ALA A 8 -6.91 -4.61 0.72
C ALA A 8 -7.00 -5.02 -0.76
N LEU A 9 -7.81 -6.02 -1.03
CA LEU A 9 -8.22 -6.41 -2.38
C LEU A 9 -9.68 -6.03 -2.52
N THR A 10 -10.00 -5.22 -3.51
CA THR A 10 -11.37 -4.77 -3.77
C THR A 10 -11.91 -5.51 -4.99
N VAL A 11 -13.11 -6.06 -4.85
CA VAL A 11 -13.88 -6.65 -5.96
C VAL A 11 -14.93 -5.62 -6.36
N THR A 12 -14.92 -5.16 -7.60
CA THR A 12 -15.98 -4.32 -8.14
C THR A 12 -17.15 -5.20 -8.58
N GLU A 13 -18.34 -4.90 -8.08
CA GLU A 13 -19.58 -5.50 -8.57
C GLU A 13 -19.85 -5.03 -10.01
N GLY A 14 -19.88 -5.96 -10.92
CA GLY A 14 -20.31 -5.67 -12.27
C GLY A 14 -20.15 -6.84 -13.23
N VAL A 15 -21.08 -7.74 -13.24
CA VAL A 15 -21.71 -8.44 -14.37
C VAL A 15 -22.56 -9.58 -13.81
N GLU A 16 -23.83 -9.62 -14.13
CA GLU A 16 -24.75 -10.73 -13.80
C GLU A 16 -24.16 -12.07 -14.23
N ASN A 17 -24.14 -13.04 -13.30
CA ASN A 17 -23.75 -14.45 -13.47
C ASN A 17 -22.27 -14.83 -13.33
N GLN A 18 -21.45 -14.07 -12.63
CA GLN A 18 -20.16 -14.61 -12.16
C GLN A 18 -20.21 -14.99 -10.66
N PRO A 19 -19.49 -16.05 -10.24
CA PRO A 19 -19.50 -16.45 -8.84
C PRO A 19 -18.93 -15.32 -7.97
N VAL A 20 -19.74 -14.87 -7.02
CA VAL A 20 -19.33 -13.88 -6.02
C VAL A 20 -18.11 -14.43 -5.26
N VAL A 21 -16.93 -13.92 -5.56
CA VAL A 21 -15.74 -14.24 -4.76
C VAL A 21 -15.96 -13.65 -3.38
N ASN A 22 -16.12 -14.52 -2.39
CA ASN A 22 -16.34 -14.11 -1.01
C ASN A 22 -15.18 -13.22 -0.55
N PRO A 23 -15.40 -11.93 -0.24
CA PRO A 23 -14.34 -10.99 0.16
C PRO A 23 -13.59 -11.45 1.43
N TYR A 24 -14.17 -12.35 2.23
CA TYR A 24 -13.50 -12.99 3.35
C TYR A 24 -12.36 -13.94 2.96
N PHE A 25 -12.36 -14.47 1.76
CA PHE A 25 -11.30 -15.37 1.30
C PHE A 25 -10.00 -14.61 0.99
N VAL A 26 -10.09 -13.38 0.58
CA VAL A 26 -8.98 -12.50 0.21
C VAL A 26 -8.28 -11.94 1.46
N ARG A 27 -8.99 -11.77 2.56
CA ARG A 27 -8.43 -11.27 3.84
C ARG A 27 -7.37 -12.17 4.48
N LYS A 28 -7.25 -13.43 4.10
CA LYS A 28 -6.31 -14.38 4.73
C LYS A 28 -4.89 -14.39 4.15
N LYS A 29 -4.64 -13.82 2.97
CA LYS A 29 -3.30 -13.77 2.37
C LYS A 29 -2.66 -12.40 2.56
N LYS A 30 -2.10 -12.15 3.73
CA LYS A 30 -1.32 -10.95 4.09
C LYS A 30 0.10 -10.94 3.46
N ARG A 31 0.31 -11.58 2.32
CA ARG A 31 1.63 -11.69 1.68
C ARG A 31 1.61 -11.13 0.27
N ALA A 32 2.77 -10.68 -0.20
CA ALA A 32 3.00 -10.44 -1.60
C ALA A 32 2.81 -11.75 -2.40
N LEU A 33 2.27 -11.65 -3.59
CA LEU A 33 1.93 -12.77 -4.46
C LEU A 33 2.88 -12.84 -5.66
N THR A 34 2.93 -13.98 -6.34
CA THR A 34 3.58 -14.13 -7.64
C THR A 34 2.70 -13.55 -8.75
N THR A 35 3.25 -13.37 -9.95
CA THR A 35 2.48 -12.88 -11.10
C THR A 35 1.33 -13.84 -11.43
N GLU A 36 1.58 -15.14 -11.42
CA GLU A 36 0.58 -16.18 -11.69
C GLU A 36 -0.53 -16.19 -10.63
N GLU A 37 -0.19 -15.94 -9.36
CA GLU A 37 -1.19 -15.81 -8.30
C GLU A 37 -2.07 -14.55 -8.51
N TYR A 38 -1.51 -13.43 -9.01
CA TYR A 38 -2.29 -12.24 -9.36
C TYR A 38 -3.17 -12.51 -10.58
N GLU A 39 -2.70 -13.20 -11.61
CA GLU A 39 -3.51 -13.62 -12.77
C GLU A 39 -4.74 -14.45 -12.34
N LEU A 40 -4.54 -15.41 -11.41
CA LEU A 40 -5.65 -16.19 -10.86
C LEU A 40 -6.68 -15.32 -10.14
N LEU A 41 -6.23 -14.28 -9.42
CA LEU A 41 -7.14 -13.33 -8.76
C LEU A 41 -7.91 -12.47 -9.77
N VAL A 42 -7.24 -11.99 -10.82
CA VAL A 42 -7.88 -11.23 -11.90
C VAL A 42 -8.94 -12.07 -12.60
N ASN A 43 -8.63 -13.33 -12.91
CA ASN A 43 -9.60 -14.28 -13.49
C ASN A 43 -10.78 -14.57 -12.55
N ALA A 44 -10.60 -14.40 -11.24
CA ALA A 44 -11.66 -14.49 -10.24
C ALA A 44 -12.40 -13.15 -9.99
N GLY A 45 -12.13 -12.10 -10.79
CA GLY A 45 -12.81 -10.81 -10.73
C GLY A 45 -12.16 -9.77 -9.81
N VAL A 46 -10.94 -10.02 -9.30
CA VAL A 46 -10.20 -9.02 -8.51
C VAL A 46 -9.63 -7.96 -9.46
N ASP A 47 -9.90 -6.70 -9.17
CA ASP A 47 -9.60 -5.56 -10.02
C ASP A 47 -8.53 -4.63 -9.44
N SER A 48 -8.43 -4.58 -8.12
CA SER A 48 -7.50 -3.68 -7.44
C SER A 48 -6.77 -4.34 -6.28
N MET A 49 -5.60 -3.77 -5.95
CA MET A 49 -4.84 -4.16 -4.78
C MET A 49 -4.16 -2.94 -4.14
N THR A 50 -3.94 -3.01 -2.84
CA THR A 50 -3.08 -2.06 -2.12
C THR A 50 -2.01 -2.82 -1.34
N MET A 51 -0.76 -2.40 -1.51
CA MET A 51 0.37 -2.96 -0.79
C MET A 51 1.16 -1.87 -0.06
N PHE A 52 1.16 -1.94 1.25
CA PHE A 52 2.07 -1.10 2.04
C PHE A 52 3.45 -1.76 2.09
N GLN A 53 4.47 -1.01 1.67
CA GLN A 53 5.86 -1.45 1.79
C GLN A 53 6.31 -1.50 3.24
N GLU A 54 5.61 -0.86 4.14
CA GLU A 54 5.93 -0.55 5.53
C GLU A 54 6.97 0.57 5.60
N THR A 55 8.22 0.31 5.29
CA THR A 55 9.29 1.30 5.09
C THR A 55 10.12 0.97 3.85
N TYR A 56 10.68 1.97 3.22
CA TYR A 56 11.60 1.81 2.08
C TYR A 56 13.07 1.69 2.52
N ASN A 57 13.36 1.76 3.82
CA ASN A 57 14.68 1.45 4.37
C ASN A 57 14.84 -0.07 4.52
N PRO A 58 15.73 -0.73 3.73
CA PRO A 58 15.84 -2.19 3.73
C PRO A 58 16.41 -2.74 5.05
N GLU A 59 17.27 -1.99 5.73
CA GLU A 59 17.87 -2.41 7.01
C GLU A 59 16.82 -2.39 8.13
N LEU A 60 16.08 -1.28 8.22
CA LEU A 60 14.97 -1.15 9.17
C LEU A 60 13.88 -2.19 8.88
N TYR A 61 13.57 -2.42 7.59
CA TYR A 61 12.60 -3.42 7.19
C TYR A 61 12.99 -4.83 7.64
N ALA A 62 14.25 -5.22 7.43
CA ALA A 62 14.77 -6.52 7.86
C ALA A 62 14.72 -6.71 9.37
N TRP A 63 14.99 -5.62 10.13
CA TRP A 63 14.87 -5.63 11.58
C TRP A 63 13.41 -5.80 12.04
N LEU A 64 12.46 -5.12 11.37
CA LEU A 64 11.02 -5.20 11.69
C LEU A 64 10.42 -6.56 11.29
N HIS A 65 10.93 -7.18 10.24
CA HIS A 65 10.37 -8.40 9.65
C HIS A 65 11.42 -9.52 9.49
N PRO A 66 12.04 -9.97 10.59
CA PRO A 66 13.14 -10.95 10.52
C PRO A 66 12.66 -12.32 10.03
N VAL A 67 11.38 -12.63 10.17
CA VAL A 67 10.78 -13.92 9.78
C VAL A 67 9.34 -13.72 9.30
N GLY A 68 8.78 -14.76 8.67
CA GLY A 68 7.38 -14.78 8.27
C GLY A 68 7.15 -14.30 6.84
N PRO A 69 5.88 -14.11 6.42
CA PRO A 69 5.53 -13.86 5.02
C PRO A 69 5.95 -12.48 4.49
N LYS A 70 6.42 -11.60 5.36
CA LYS A 70 6.92 -10.28 5.00
C LYS A 70 8.45 -10.19 5.00
N HIS A 71 9.18 -11.26 5.33
CA HIS A 71 10.64 -11.20 5.54
C HIS A 71 11.44 -10.80 4.30
N ASP A 72 10.94 -11.12 3.10
CA ASP A 72 11.61 -10.78 1.84
C ASP A 72 11.21 -9.37 1.39
N TYR A 73 12.12 -8.42 1.65
CA TYR A 73 11.97 -7.02 1.26
C TYR A 73 11.79 -6.84 -0.24
N GLY A 74 12.66 -7.48 -1.04
CA GLY A 74 12.64 -7.33 -2.50
C GLY A 74 11.38 -7.93 -3.11
N PHE A 75 10.96 -9.09 -2.63
CA PHE A 75 9.72 -9.72 -3.08
C PHE A 75 8.49 -8.85 -2.75
N ARG A 76 8.48 -8.19 -1.58
CA ARG A 76 7.39 -7.27 -1.22
C ARG A 76 7.42 -5.99 -2.02
N LEU A 77 8.59 -5.35 -2.16
CA LEU A 77 8.77 -4.12 -2.93
C LEU A 77 8.27 -4.26 -4.37
N ASN A 78 8.56 -5.40 -5.00
CA ASN A 78 8.17 -5.69 -6.39
C ASN A 78 6.76 -6.30 -6.52
N ALA A 79 5.97 -6.40 -5.46
CA ALA A 79 4.61 -6.94 -5.54
C ALA A 79 3.66 -6.08 -6.41
N PRO A 80 3.68 -4.73 -6.35
CA PRO A 80 2.90 -3.88 -7.26
C PRO A 80 3.23 -4.09 -8.73
N GLN A 81 4.51 -4.30 -9.05
CA GLN A 81 4.95 -4.63 -10.41
C GLN A 81 4.32 -5.95 -10.88
N ARG A 82 4.46 -7.02 -10.09
CA ARG A 82 3.89 -8.33 -10.43
C ARG A 82 2.37 -8.29 -10.54
N ALA A 83 1.72 -7.46 -9.72
CA ALA A 83 0.27 -7.27 -9.81
C ALA A 83 -0.13 -6.60 -11.14
N ALA A 84 0.62 -5.58 -11.59
CA ALA A 84 0.41 -4.93 -12.88
C ALA A 84 0.60 -5.93 -14.03
N GLU A 85 1.66 -6.74 -13.97
CA GLU A 85 1.97 -7.79 -14.95
C GLU A 85 0.90 -8.90 -14.96
N GLY A 86 0.32 -9.22 -13.80
CA GLY A 86 -0.79 -10.17 -13.66
C GLY A 86 -2.17 -9.60 -14.00
N GLY A 87 -2.25 -8.34 -14.45
CA GLY A 87 -3.49 -7.74 -14.98
C GLY A 87 -4.33 -6.96 -13.95
N ILE A 88 -3.83 -6.69 -12.76
CA ILE A 88 -4.50 -5.79 -11.80
C ILE A 88 -4.53 -4.38 -12.38
N ARG A 89 -5.71 -3.76 -12.42
CA ARG A 89 -5.93 -2.45 -13.04
C ARG A 89 -5.72 -1.26 -12.11
N SER A 90 -5.91 -1.45 -10.80
CA SER A 90 -5.72 -0.37 -9.82
C SER A 90 -4.79 -0.82 -8.71
N ILE A 91 -3.72 -0.06 -8.48
CA ILE A 91 -2.65 -0.42 -7.53
C ILE A 91 -2.38 0.73 -6.57
N GLY A 92 -2.60 0.47 -5.29
CA GLY A 92 -2.23 1.36 -4.21
C GLY A 92 -0.87 1.00 -3.61
N VAL A 93 0.00 1.99 -3.44
CA VAL A 93 1.28 1.86 -2.73
C VAL A 93 1.38 2.83 -1.57
N GLY A 94 2.23 2.54 -0.60
CA GLY A 94 2.45 3.43 0.54
C GLY A 94 3.47 2.88 1.52
N ALA A 95 3.96 3.75 2.39
CA ALA A 95 4.73 3.40 3.57
C ALA A 95 3.88 3.64 4.83
N LEU A 96 4.20 2.94 5.91
CA LEU A 96 3.65 3.25 7.23
C LEU A 96 4.50 4.38 7.84
N LEU A 97 4.04 5.61 7.67
CA LEU A 97 4.77 6.79 8.13
C LEU A 97 4.97 6.77 9.64
N GLY A 98 6.19 7.04 10.09
CA GLY A 98 6.60 7.01 11.48
C GLY A 98 7.50 5.83 11.84
N LEU A 99 7.75 4.89 10.93
CA LEU A 99 8.77 3.85 11.08
C LEU A 99 10.17 4.41 10.78
N GLU A 100 10.31 5.07 9.64
CA GLU A 100 11.52 5.76 9.21
C GLU A 100 11.27 7.28 9.18
N SER A 101 12.30 8.07 8.86
CA SER A 101 12.12 9.50 8.67
C SER A 101 11.02 9.77 7.65
N PHE A 102 10.19 10.75 7.97
CA PHE A 102 9.04 11.14 7.14
C PHE A 102 9.46 11.43 5.70
N GLU A 103 10.55 12.18 5.52
CA GLU A 103 11.03 12.62 4.22
C GLU A 103 11.49 11.45 3.34
N GLN A 104 12.17 10.47 3.93
CA GLN A 104 12.70 9.31 3.20
C GLN A 104 11.57 8.41 2.69
N ASP A 105 10.66 8.00 3.56
CA ASP A 105 9.55 7.12 3.16
C ASP A 105 8.55 7.85 2.26
N ALA A 106 8.28 9.14 2.49
CA ALA A 106 7.42 9.93 1.63
C ALA A 106 8.00 10.07 0.21
N PHE A 107 9.29 10.42 0.11
CA PHE A 107 9.98 10.55 -1.17
C PHE A 107 10.06 9.22 -1.92
N ALA A 108 10.44 8.14 -1.25
CA ALA A 108 10.53 6.81 -1.85
C ALA A 108 9.17 6.29 -2.33
N THR A 109 8.09 6.54 -1.55
CA THR A 109 6.73 6.22 -2.00
C THR A 109 6.36 6.97 -3.28
N GLY A 110 6.69 8.26 -3.34
CA GLY A 110 6.45 9.07 -4.54
C GLY A 110 7.20 8.55 -5.76
N LEU A 111 8.48 8.20 -5.61
CA LEU A 111 9.28 7.60 -6.69
C LEU A 111 8.72 6.25 -7.13
N HIS A 112 8.28 5.41 -6.21
CA HIS A 112 7.68 4.12 -6.53
C HIS A 112 6.40 4.29 -7.34
N ALA A 113 5.49 5.18 -6.91
CA ALA A 113 4.27 5.50 -7.64
C ALA A 113 4.57 6.09 -9.03
N TRP A 114 5.52 7.01 -9.12
CA TRP A 114 5.97 7.60 -10.39
C TRP A 114 6.52 6.55 -11.35
N TRP A 115 7.35 5.64 -10.86
CA TRP A 115 7.91 4.56 -11.66
C TRP A 115 6.82 3.62 -12.18
N LEU A 116 5.86 3.22 -11.33
CA LEU A 116 4.72 2.38 -11.72
C LEU A 116 3.87 3.03 -12.81
N GLN A 117 3.53 4.32 -12.67
CA GLN A 117 2.75 5.04 -13.68
C GLN A 117 3.45 5.10 -15.03
N ARG A 118 4.77 5.25 -15.04
CA ARG A 118 5.55 5.31 -16.29
C ARG A 118 5.71 3.93 -16.93
N ARG A 119 5.88 2.92 -16.11
CA ARG A 119 6.15 1.55 -16.59
C ARG A 119 4.86 0.84 -17.02
N TYR A 120 3.75 1.15 -16.39
CA TYR A 120 2.45 0.52 -16.61
C TYR A 120 1.37 1.58 -16.84
N PRO A 121 1.33 2.24 -18.02
CA PRO A 121 0.43 3.38 -18.27
C PRO A 121 -1.07 2.99 -18.29
N GLY A 122 -1.40 1.70 -18.39
CA GLY A 122 -2.76 1.17 -18.31
C GLY A 122 -3.23 0.89 -16.87
N VAL A 123 -2.40 1.13 -15.86
CA VAL A 123 -2.73 0.88 -14.45
C VAL A 123 -2.98 2.19 -13.73
N ASP A 124 -4.09 2.25 -13.00
CA ASP A 124 -4.38 3.34 -12.08
C ASP A 124 -3.53 3.18 -10.82
N VAL A 125 -2.63 4.14 -10.58
CA VAL A 125 -1.78 4.13 -9.39
C VAL A 125 -2.30 5.12 -8.37
N SER A 126 -2.40 4.68 -7.12
CA SER A 126 -2.74 5.51 -5.97
C SER A 126 -1.67 5.45 -4.88
N VAL A 127 -1.55 6.52 -4.12
CA VAL A 127 -0.69 6.60 -2.93
C VAL A 127 -1.55 6.62 -1.69
N SER A 128 -1.31 5.66 -0.80
CA SER A 128 -1.92 5.63 0.52
C SER A 128 -0.96 6.18 1.55
N ILE A 129 -1.49 6.98 2.48
CA ILE A 129 -0.69 7.71 3.46
C ILE A 129 -1.03 7.32 4.91
N PRO A 130 -0.89 6.03 5.30
CA PRO A 130 -1.07 5.64 6.68
C PRO A 130 0.08 6.17 7.54
N ARG A 131 -0.25 6.64 8.74
CA ARG A 131 0.74 6.96 9.79
C ARG A 131 0.50 6.12 11.02
N ILE A 132 1.54 5.92 11.83
CA ILE A 132 1.41 5.24 13.11
C ILE A 132 0.57 6.13 14.02
N CYS A 133 -0.59 5.59 14.43
CA CYS A 133 -1.45 6.20 15.44
C CYS A 133 -1.17 5.58 16.81
N PRO A 134 -1.52 6.26 17.92
CA PRO A 134 -1.46 5.66 19.24
C PRO A 134 -2.13 4.28 19.28
N HIS A 135 -1.45 3.28 19.82
CA HIS A 135 -1.88 1.89 19.86
C HIS A 135 -1.53 1.24 21.19
N GLU A 136 -2.24 0.17 21.53
CA GLU A 136 -1.88 -0.67 22.67
C GLU A 136 -0.66 -1.54 22.28
N GLY A 137 0.50 -1.25 22.84
CA GLY A 137 1.74 -1.99 22.58
C GLY A 137 2.98 -1.19 22.96
N ASN A 138 4.14 -1.85 22.95
CA ASN A 138 5.43 -1.28 23.37
C ASN A 138 6.29 -0.80 22.19
N PHE A 139 5.69 -0.55 21.01
CA PHE A 139 6.45 -0.02 19.89
C PHE A 139 6.70 1.47 20.12
N ASP A 140 7.97 1.84 20.27
CA ASP A 140 8.37 3.23 20.43
C ASP A 140 8.52 3.89 19.05
N VAL A 141 7.64 4.87 18.78
CA VAL A 141 7.60 5.59 17.51
C VAL A 141 8.69 6.66 17.50
N GLN A 142 9.80 6.39 16.81
CA GLN A 142 10.94 7.29 16.75
C GLN A 142 10.71 8.53 15.87
N HIS A 143 9.84 8.41 14.87
CA HIS A 143 9.61 9.42 13.85
C HIS A 143 8.11 9.77 13.76
N ALA A 144 7.56 10.33 14.85
CA ALA A 144 6.14 10.70 14.89
C ALA A 144 5.77 11.70 13.78
N VAL A 145 4.71 11.40 13.06
CA VAL A 145 4.20 12.21 11.94
C VAL A 145 2.95 12.96 12.39
N ASP A 146 3.04 14.26 12.48
CA ASP A 146 1.92 15.14 12.85
C ASP A 146 1.03 15.50 11.64
N ASP A 147 -0.03 16.27 11.88
CA ASP A 147 -0.98 16.70 10.85
C ASP A 147 -0.33 17.61 9.80
N ARG A 148 0.65 18.41 10.20
CA ARG A 148 1.38 19.30 9.29
C ARG A 148 2.20 18.49 8.29
N HIS A 149 2.91 17.46 8.74
CA HIS A 149 3.62 16.52 7.87
C HIS A 149 2.67 15.82 6.90
N LEU A 150 1.48 15.42 7.38
CA LEU A 150 0.50 14.75 6.53
C LEU A 150 0.00 15.69 5.41
N VAL A 151 -0.35 16.94 5.74
CA VAL A 151 -0.74 17.95 4.75
C VAL A 151 0.40 18.25 3.77
N GLN A 152 1.63 18.36 4.27
CA GLN A 152 2.82 18.54 3.44
C GLN A 152 2.98 17.40 2.46
N TYR A 153 2.80 16.16 2.90
CA TYR A 153 2.90 14.99 2.05
C TYR A 153 1.85 14.98 0.94
N VAL A 154 0.57 15.20 1.29
CA VAL A 154 -0.52 15.27 0.31
C VAL A 154 -0.23 16.35 -0.75
N THR A 155 0.19 17.53 -0.29
CA THR A 155 0.50 18.66 -1.17
C THR A 155 1.67 18.34 -2.09
N ALA A 156 2.76 17.78 -1.55
CA ALA A 156 3.94 17.39 -2.32
C ALA A 156 3.59 16.31 -3.36
N MET A 157 2.83 15.28 -2.97
CA MET A 157 2.36 14.25 -3.89
C MET A 157 1.49 14.82 -5.00
N ARG A 158 0.58 15.74 -4.69
CA ARG A 158 -0.28 16.40 -5.68
C ARG A 158 0.52 17.25 -6.67
N CYS A 159 1.58 17.92 -6.20
CA CYS A 159 2.49 18.67 -7.07
C CYS A 159 3.35 17.75 -7.95
N PHE A 160 3.89 16.69 -7.38
CA PHE A 160 4.79 15.76 -8.08
C PHE A 160 4.06 14.82 -9.04
N LEU A 161 2.91 14.30 -8.61
CA LEU A 161 2.06 13.36 -9.35
C LEU A 161 0.62 13.89 -9.45
N PRO A 162 0.35 14.85 -10.34
CA PRO A 162 -0.94 15.56 -10.38
C PRO A 162 -2.16 14.66 -10.56
N ARG A 163 -1.98 13.49 -11.17
CA ARG A 163 -3.06 12.54 -11.50
C ARG A 163 -3.12 11.33 -10.59
N VAL A 164 -2.20 11.19 -9.63
CA VAL A 164 -2.21 10.04 -8.72
C VAL A 164 -3.43 10.11 -7.78
N GLY A 165 -4.07 8.97 -7.55
CA GLY A 165 -5.04 8.84 -6.46
C GLY A 165 -4.33 9.01 -5.11
N ILE A 166 -4.92 9.73 -4.16
CA ILE A 166 -4.39 9.85 -2.79
C ILE A 166 -5.46 9.34 -1.84
N THR A 167 -5.11 8.37 -1.01
CA THR A 167 -6.02 7.73 -0.06
C THR A 167 -5.55 7.99 1.37
N CYS A 168 -6.37 8.67 2.15
CA CYS A 168 -6.17 8.85 3.59
C CYS A 168 -6.73 7.66 4.37
N SER A 169 -6.11 7.34 5.50
CA SER A 169 -6.59 6.32 6.41
C SER A 169 -7.91 6.74 7.06
N SER A 170 -8.85 5.80 7.21
CA SER A 170 -10.07 6.02 8.00
C SER A 170 -9.82 6.23 9.49
N ARG A 171 -8.59 6.01 9.96
CA ARG A 171 -8.17 6.29 11.34
C ARG A 171 -7.84 7.75 11.58
N GLU A 172 -7.71 8.55 10.52
CA GLU A 172 -7.53 10.00 10.65
C GLU A 172 -8.78 10.66 11.24
N SER A 173 -8.59 11.78 11.94
CA SER A 173 -9.71 12.58 12.45
C SER A 173 -10.59 13.08 11.30
N ALA A 174 -11.85 13.36 11.56
CA ALA A 174 -12.75 13.95 10.57
C ALA A 174 -12.16 15.23 9.96
N PHE A 175 -11.55 16.07 10.79
CA PHE A 175 -10.87 17.31 10.37
C PHE A 175 -9.77 17.09 9.33
N MET A 176 -9.05 15.96 9.40
CA MET A 176 -7.97 15.63 8.46
C MET A 176 -8.47 14.94 7.19
N ARG A 177 -9.69 14.39 7.21
CA ARG A 177 -10.28 13.70 6.05
C ARG A 177 -11.11 14.61 5.16
N ASP A 178 -11.72 15.65 5.75
CA ASP A 178 -12.61 16.61 5.10
C ASP A 178 -11.84 17.85 4.61
#